data_67ed49e868085edde9942c3667d79586
#
_entry.id   67ed49e868085edde9942c3667d79586
#
_cell.length_a   1.000
_cell.length_b   1.000
_cell.length_c   1.000
_cell.angle_alpha   90.00
_cell.angle_beta   90.00
_cell.angle_gamma   90.00
#
_symmetry.space_group_name_H-M   'P 1'
#
loop_
_entity.id
_entity.type
_entity.pdbx_description
1 polymer ?
#
loop_
_entity_poly.entity_id
_entity_poly.type
_entity_poly.pdbx_seq_one_letter_code
_entity_poly.pdbx_strand_id
1 'polypeptide(L)' 'MHINEFAEILLKSRKQKGLSQSELAKESGFTKRAIQYWEKGKKSISLENADRLLTALGVEIKIGKTESL' A
#
# COMPACT_ATOMS: atom_id res chain seq x y z
N MET A 1 -0.58 -13.19 0.86
CA MET A 1 0.52 -12.25 0.58
C MET A 1 1.39 -12.08 1.82
N HIS A 2 2.66 -12.19 1.63
CA HIS A 2 3.62 -12.00 2.70
C HIS A 2 3.78 -10.51 3.01
N ILE A 3 4.02 -10.20 4.30
CA ILE A 3 4.17 -8.79 4.68
C ILE A 3 5.32 -8.13 3.94
N ASN A 4 6.40 -8.87 3.69
CA ASN A 4 7.55 -8.33 2.96
C ASN A 4 7.22 -8.08 1.49
N GLU A 5 6.38 -8.92 0.92
CA GLU A 5 5.94 -8.72 -0.46
C GLU A 5 5.09 -7.46 -0.58
N PHE A 6 4.21 -7.26 0.39
CA PHE A 6 3.41 -6.05 0.37
C PHE A 6 4.28 -4.81 0.54
N ALA A 7 5.28 -4.89 1.42
CA ALA A 7 6.18 -3.75 1.64
C ALA A 7 6.88 -3.36 0.35
N GLU A 8 7.32 -4.35 -0.43
CA GLU A 8 7.97 -4.09 -1.71
C GLU A 8 7.02 -3.46 -2.71
N ILE A 9 5.82 -4.00 -2.80
CA ILE A 9 4.81 -3.46 -3.72
C ILE A 9 4.50 -2.02 -3.37
N LEU A 10 4.33 -1.76 -2.09
CA LEU A 10 4.01 -0.41 -1.62
C LEU A 10 5.11 0.58 -1.98
N LEU A 11 6.35 0.23 -1.67
CA LEU A 11 7.48 1.09 -1.93
C LEU A 11 7.66 1.35 -3.42
N LYS A 12 7.61 0.30 -4.23
CA LYS A 12 7.75 0.43 -5.66
C LYS A 12 6.65 1.28 -6.27
N SER A 13 5.42 1.01 -5.88
CA SER A 13 4.29 1.73 -6.44
C SER A 13 4.35 3.21 -6.09
N ARG A 14 4.76 3.50 -4.85
CA ARG A 14 4.90 4.89 -4.42
C ARG A 14 5.95 5.62 -5.26
N LYS A 15 7.09 4.97 -5.46
CA LYS A 15 8.17 5.59 -6.22
C LYS A 15 7.82 5.76 -7.70
N GLN A 16 7.10 4.78 -8.25
CA GLN A 16 6.66 4.89 -9.63
C GLN A 16 5.70 6.05 -9.82
N LYS A 17 4.90 6.34 -8.81
CA LYS A 17 3.99 7.46 -8.86
C LYS A 17 4.67 8.78 -8.55
N GLY A 18 5.92 8.73 -8.09
CA GLY A 18 6.66 9.94 -7.79
C GLY A 18 6.26 10.61 -6.49
N LEU A 19 5.67 9.87 -5.57
CA LEU A 19 5.20 10.43 -4.32
C LEU A 19 6.20 10.20 -3.20
N SER A 20 6.33 11.21 -2.32
CA SER A 20 7.04 11.00 -1.07
C SER A 20 6.14 10.25 -0.09
N GLN A 21 6.74 9.77 1.00
CA GLN A 21 5.95 9.12 2.04
C GLN A 21 4.92 10.09 2.63
N SER A 22 5.31 11.34 2.80
CA SER A 22 4.39 12.36 3.31
C SER A 22 3.23 12.62 2.37
N GLU A 23 3.52 12.65 1.08
CA GLU A 23 2.48 12.86 0.08
C GLU A 23 1.50 11.70 0.04
N LEU A 24 2.03 10.48 0.11
CA LEU A 24 1.17 9.31 0.12
C LEU A 24 0.31 9.27 1.39
N ALA A 25 0.90 9.64 2.52
CA ALA A 25 0.16 9.69 3.78
C ALA A 25 -1.02 10.65 3.64
N LYS A 26 -0.78 11.81 3.07
CA LYS A 26 -1.82 12.81 2.89
C LYS A 26 -2.93 12.30 1.98
N GLU A 27 -2.55 11.68 0.86
CA GLU A 27 -3.54 11.22 -0.11
C GLU A 27 -4.35 10.04 0.40
N SER A 28 -3.74 9.18 1.21
CA SER A 28 -4.41 7.97 1.67
C SER A 28 -5.12 8.16 3.01
N GLY A 29 -4.84 9.24 3.71
CA GLY A 29 -5.42 9.47 5.02
C GLY A 29 -4.72 8.74 6.14
N PHE A 30 -3.53 8.18 5.88
CA PHE A 30 -2.71 7.54 6.91
C PHE A 30 -1.63 8.51 7.36
N THR A 31 -0.87 8.11 8.40
CA THR A 31 0.26 8.91 8.86
C THR A 31 1.52 8.49 8.12
N LYS A 32 2.47 9.41 8.05
CA LYS A 32 3.77 9.10 7.47
C LYS A 32 4.44 7.94 8.21
N ARG A 33 4.31 7.93 9.53
CA ARG A 33 4.91 6.86 10.34
C ARG A 33 4.33 5.50 9.97
N ALA A 34 3.03 5.42 9.77
CA ALA A 34 2.40 4.16 9.38
C ALA A 34 2.97 3.67 8.05
N ILE A 35 3.10 4.58 7.09
CA ILE A 35 3.64 4.21 5.79
C ILE A 35 5.08 3.74 5.91
N GLN A 36 5.88 4.41 6.74
CA GLN A 36 7.25 4.00 6.98
C GLN A 36 7.32 2.57 7.53
N TYR A 37 6.49 2.26 8.51
CA TYR A 37 6.47 0.92 9.10
C TYR A 37 6.06 -0.13 8.07
N TRP A 38 5.05 0.18 7.27
CA TRP A 38 4.58 -0.78 6.28
C TRP A 38 5.60 -1.00 5.18
N GLU A 39 6.30 0.05 4.77
CA GLU A 39 7.34 -0.10 3.73
C GLU A 39 8.55 -0.87 4.23
N LYS A 40 8.78 -0.85 5.53
CA LYS A 40 9.87 -1.63 6.13
C LYS A 40 9.44 -3.05 6.49
N GLY A 41 8.17 -3.37 6.32
CA GLY A 41 7.66 -4.69 6.67
C GLY A 41 7.63 -4.94 8.16
N LYS A 42 7.56 -3.88 8.96
CA LYS A 42 7.62 -4.00 10.41
C LYS A 42 6.27 -4.17 11.08
N LYS A 43 5.21 -3.89 10.35
CA LYS A 43 3.87 -3.99 10.89
C LYS A 43 2.96 -4.68 9.90
N SER A 44 2.07 -5.50 10.41
CA SER A 44 1.03 -6.08 9.58
C SER A 44 0.05 -5.01 9.16
N ILE A 45 -0.51 -5.17 7.99
CA ILE A 45 -1.53 -4.26 7.51
C ILE A 45 -2.76 -5.08 7.18
N SER A 46 -3.93 -4.55 7.53
CA SER A 46 -5.17 -5.22 7.19
C SER A 46 -5.39 -5.14 5.68
N LEU A 47 -6.15 -6.08 5.15
CA LEU A 47 -6.48 -6.07 3.73
C LEU A 47 -7.20 -4.78 3.35
N GLU A 48 -8.06 -4.31 4.22
CA GLU A 48 -8.80 -3.08 4.01
C GLU A 48 -7.86 -1.88 3.87
N ASN A 49 -6.88 -1.77 4.76
CA ASN A 49 -5.93 -0.67 4.71
C ASN A 49 -4.98 -0.79 3.53
N ALA A 50 -4.60 -2.02 3.19
CA ALA A 50 -3.76 -2.25 2.01
C ALA A 50 -4.48 -1.79 0.74
N ASP A 51 -5.76 -2.13 0.63
CA ASP A 51 -6.55 -1.72 -0.51
C ASP A 51 -6.63 -0.20 -0.60
N ARG A 52 -6.79 0.45 0.52
CA ARG A 52 -6.88 1.90 0.59
C ARG A 52 -5.59 2.57 0.11
N LEU A 53 -4.46 2.04 0.55
CA LEU A 53 -3.16 2.57 0.12
C LEU A 53 -2.95 2.38 -1.36
N LEU A 54 -3.22 1.19 -1.85
CA LEU A 54 -2.97 0.89 -3.25
C LEU A 54 -3.95 1.62 -4.16
N THR A 55 -5.16 1.85 -3.68
CA THR A 55 -6.12 2.67 -4.41
C THR A 55 -5.59 4.09 -4.57
N ALA A 56 -5.03 4.65 -3.49
CA ALA A 56 -4.45 5.99 -3.55
C ALA A 56 -3.29 6.06 -4.53
N LEU A 57 -2.61 4.93 -4.74
CA LEU A 57 -1.50 4.84 -5.69
C LEU A 57 -1.95 4.47 -7.10
N GLY A 58 -3.22 4.24 -7.30
CA GLY A 58 -3.73 3.85 -8.60
C GLY A 58 -3.41 2.41 -8.96
N VAL A 59 -3.12 1.58 -7.97
CA VAL A 59 -2.80 0.17 -8.18
C VAL A 59 -3.99 -0.67 -7.77
N GLU A 60 -4.37 -1.58 -8.62
CA GLU A 60 -5.50 -2.46 -8.35
C GLU A 60 -5.00 -3.83 -7.93
N ILE A 61 -5.46 -4.30 -6.79
CA ILE A 61 -5.19 -5.67 -6.39
C ILE A 61 -6.38 -6.51 -6.81
N LYS A 62 -6.12 -7.50 -7.62
CA LYS A 62 -7.15 -8.46 -7.97
C LYS A 62 -7.01 -9.66 -7.07
N ILE A 63 -7.91 -9.75 -6.15
CA ILE A 63 -7.91 -10.84 -5.22
C ILE A 63 -8.86 -11.88 -5.73
N GLY A 64 -8.32 -12.88 -6.10
CA GLY A 64 -9.04 -14.04 -6.33
C GLY A 64 -10.41 -13.94 -6.82
N LYS A 65 -10.85 -14.14 -6.89
CA LYS A 65 -11.81 -14.18 -7.32
C LYS A 65 -12.74 -13.54 -7.67
N THR A 66 -12.85 -13.21 -7.68
CA THR A 66 -13.60 -12.68 -7.87
C THR A 66 -14.02 -12.48 -8.96
N GLU A 67 -13.93 -12.59 -9.45
CA GLU A 67 -14.17 -12.38 -10.30
C GLU A 67 -14.78 -12.94 -10.82
N SER A 68 -15.08 -13.35 -10.73
CA SER A 68 -15.50 -13.76 -11.18
C SER A 68 -16.35 -13.86 -11.23
N LEU A 69 -16.79 -13.85 -11.02
CA LEU A 69 -17.52 -13.99 -11.20
C LEU A 69 -17.99 -13.87 -11.84
#